data_6b5302c213e4674c28c0433dee07dbb9
#
_entry.id   6b5302c213e4674c28c0433dee07dbb9
#
_cell.length_a   1.000
_cell.length_b   1.000
_cell.length_c   1.000
_cell.angle_alpha   90.00
_cell.angle_beta   90.00
_cell.angle_gamma   90.00
#
_symmetry.space_group_name_H-M   'P 1'
#
loop_
_entity.id
_entity.type
_entity.pdbx_description
1 polymer ?
#
loop_
_entity_poly.entity_id
_entity_poly.type
_entity_poly.pdbx_seq_one_letter_code
_entity_poly.pdbx_strand_id
1 'polypeptide(L)'
;MTARLTRRGWQTLAAAAALAIVTITVAAVAVAGRSPGGAFPPLHPAAAPAGWPHLTLPGGTAVLSYPPSLRPLAGDKAAVTAAQLSAGGRYQLYLNATPRQGTEALHGWAAFRLHHLLSDHAAAAHEVAAAQGVKFRGGTGSCVIDNYRTRIGAHHFQEIACLDQGHTSASVIVAAAPTATWAQARPLLFQAVGAYLVR
;
A
#
# COMPACT_ATOMS: atom_id res chain seq x y z
N MET A 1 45.64 -40.28 51.83
CA MET A 1 46.26 -39.27 52.74
C MET A 1 45.26 -38.13 52.90
N THR A 2 44.81 -38.03 54.09
CA THR A 2 43.81 -37.15 54.68
C THR A 2 44.41 -35.80 55.04
N ALA A 3 43.70 -34.71 54.89
CA ALA A 3 43.70 -33.51 55.72
C ALA A 3 42.59 -32.56 55.22
N ARG A 4 41.52 -32.49 55.90
CA ARG A 4 41.01 -31.76 57.09
C ARG A 4 40.89 -30.25 56.87
N LEU A 5 39.63 -29.84 56.78
CA LEU A 5 38.90 -28.68 57.33
C LEU A 5 39.69 -27.59 58.06
N THR A 6 39.36 -26.33 57.80
CA THR A 6 39.08 -25.38 58.88
C THR A 6 37.98 -24.39 58.45
N ARG A 7 36.94 -24.36 59.30
CA ARG A 7 35.91 -23.30 59.40
C ARG A 7 36.49 -22.10 60.16
N ARG A 8 36.08 -20.92 59.78
CA ARG A 8 35.85 -19.69 60.62
C ARG A 8 35.67 -18.54 59.61
N GLY A 9 34.81 -17.62 59.76
CA GLY A 9 33.91 -17.25 60.82
C GLY A 9 33.08 -16.07 60.33
N TRP A 10 31.97 -15.95 60.88
CA TRP A 10 30.93 -14.96 60.84
C TRP A 10 31.39 -13.52 60.80
N GLN A 11 30.74 -12.68 59.98
CA GLN A 11 30.15 -11.43 60.48
C GLN A 11 29.10 -10.89 59.48
N THR A 12 27.91 -10.82 59.99
CA THR A 12 26.74 -10.16 59.52
C THR A 12 26.95 -8.65 59.39
N LEU A 13 26.72 -8.07 58.23
CA LEU A 13 26.37 -6.66 58.10
C LEU A 13 25.13 -6.56 57.22
N ALA A 14 24.01 -6.31 57.91
CA ALA A 14 22.78 -5.92 57.28
C ALA A 14 22.93 -4.47 56.78
N ALA A 15 23.01 -4.31 55.47
CA ALA A 15 22.86 -3.00 54.81
C ALA A 15 21.49 -2.97 54.17
N ALA A 16 20.57 -2.21 54.78
CA ALA A 16 19.27 -1.89 54.20
C ALA A 16 19.49 -0.97 53.00
N ALA A 17 19.40 -1.54 51.82
CA ALA A 17 19.33 -0.76 50.56
C ALA A 17 17.86 -0.40 50.32
N ALA A 18 17.50 0.85 50.55
CA ALA A 18 16.22 1.42 50.13
C ALA A 18 16.18 1.44 48.61
N LEU A 19 15.37 0.56 47.99
CA LEU A 19 15.08 0.59 46.58
C LEU A 19 14.12 1.78 46.31
N ALA A 20 14.67 2.89 45.87
CA ALA A 20 13.87 3.95 45.24
C ALA A 20 13.40 3.45 43.87
N ILE A 21 12.15 2.99 43.80
CA ILE A 21 11.49 2.68 42.54
C ILE A 21 11.19 4.03 41.85
N VAL A 22 12.08 4.44 40.96
CA VAL A 22 11.80 5.53 40.01
C VAL A 22 10.88 4.95 38.95
N THR A 23 9.58 5.16 39.10
CA THR A 23 8.60 4.91 38.02
C THR A 23 8.81 5.95 36.95
N ILE A 24 9.59 5.62 35.94
CA ILE A 24 9.65 6.39 34.67
C ILE A 24 8.34 6.12 33.94
N THR A 25 7.38 7.01 34.08
CA THR A 25 6.23 7.10 33.16
C THR A 25 6.74 7.52 31.80
N VAL A 26 7.00 6.55 30.93
CA VAL A 26 7.21 6.83 29.50
C VAL A 26 5.85 7.26 28.96
N ALA A 27 5.62 8.58 28.90
CA ALA A 27 4.55 9.12 28.08
C ALA A 27 4.88 8.76 26.62
N ALA A 28 4.19 7.75 26.08
CA ALA A 28 4.19 7.48 24.66
C ALA A 28 3.54 8.69 23.98
N VAL A 29 4.35 9.66 23.59
CA VAL A 29 3.95 10.69 22.63
C VAL A 29 3.73 9.93 21.34
N ALA A 30 2.47 9.65 21.03
CA ALA A 30 2.07 9.25 19.69
C ALA A 30 2.43 10.42 18.76
N VAL A 31 3.64 10.40 18.23
CA VAL A 31 4.01 11.22 17.09
C VAL A 31 3.15 10.67 15.96
N ALA A 32 1.98 11.29 15.74
CA ALA A 32 1.26 11.15 14.50
C ALA A 32 2.23 11.64 13.42
N GLY A 33 2.97 10.70 12.83
CA GLY A 33 3.87 10.95 11.73
C GLY A 33 3.05 11.59 10.61
N ARG A 34 3.12 12.92 10.50
CA ARG A 34 2.72 13.57 9.27
C ARG A 34 3.68 13.07 8.21
N SER A 35 3.19 12.23 7.31
CA SER A 35 3.87 11.96 6.05
C SER A 35 4.22 13.31 5.42
N PRO A 36 5.43 13.51 4.91
CA PRO A 36 5.83 14.74 4.23
C PRO A 36 5.07 14.98 2.92
N GLY A 37 4.12 14.13 2.58
CA GLY A 37 3.27 14.21 1.40
C GLY A 37 2.11 15.19 1.56
N GLY A 38 1.60 15.69 0.43
CA GLY A 38 0.40 16.51 0.36
C GLY A 38 -0.84 15.78 0.91
N ALA A 39 -1.95 16.52 1.10
CA ALA A 39 -3.22 15.91 1.49
C ALA A 39 -3.66 14.91 0.41
N PHE A 40 -4.03 13.69 0.83
CA PHE A 40 -4.58 12.69 -0.08
C PHE A 40 -5.93 13.21 -0.63
N PRO A 41 -6.11 13.25 -1.97
CA PRO A 41 -7.36 13.73 -2.55
C PRO A 41 -8.53 12.80 -2.18
N PRO A 42 -9.74 13.34 -1.97
CA PRO A 42 -10.89 12.51 -1.63
C PRO A 42 -11.18 11.51 -2.76
N LEU A 43 -11.36 10.24 -2.38
CA LEU A 43 -11.86 9.18 -3.25
C LEU A 43 -13.34 8.97 -2.93
N HIS A 44 -14.19 9.01 -3.97
CA HIS A 44 -15.63 8.86 -3.82
C HIS A 44 -16.08 7.51 -4.40
N PRO A 45 -16.47 6.53 -3.54
CA PRO A 45 -17.02 5.28 -4.01
C PRO A 45 -18.33 5.52 -4.79
N ALA A 46 -18.37 5.08 -6.04
CA ALA A 46 -19.54 5.24 -6.90
C ALA A 46 -19.65 4.07 -7.88
N ALA A 47 -20.84 3.83 -8.41
CA ALA A 47 -20.98 2.89 -9.52
C ALA A 47 -20.19 3.39 -10.73
N ALA A 48 -19.67 2.46 -11.53
CA ALA A 48 -19.06 2.82 -12.80
C ALA A 48 -20.07 3.53 -13.71
N PRO A 49 -19.65 4.49 -14.52
CA PRO A 49 -20.50 5.08 -15.55
C PRO A 49 -21.14 4.03 -16.46
N ALA A 50 -22.32 4.32 -16.95
CA ALA A 50 -22.99 3.45 -17.92
C ALA A 50 -22.11 3.23 -19.15
N GLY A 51 -22.08 1.99 -19.62
CA GLY A 51 -21.27 1.61 -20.79
C GLY A 51 -19.79 1.32 -20.52
N TRP A 52 -19.33 1.43 -19.25
CA TRP A 52 -17.99 0.97 -18.92
C TRP A 52 -17.93 -0.56 -18.89
N PRO A 53 -17.01 -1.17 -19.66
CA PRO A 53 -16.74 -2.60 -19.53
C PRO A 53 -16.08 -2.91 -18.19
N HIS A 54 -16.04 -4.20 -17.84
CA HIS A 54 -15.43 -4.65 -16.59
C HIS A 54 -14.65 -5.94 -16.75
N LEU A 55 -13.69 -6.14 -15.88
CA LEU A 55 -12.92 -7.36 -15.69
C LEU A 55 -13.13 -7.84 -14.28
N THR A 56 -13.21 -9.15 -14.10
CA THR A 56 -13.43 -9.77 -12.78
C THR A 56 -12.21 -10.57 -12.39
N LEU A 57 -11.72 -10.35 -11.18
CA LEU A 57 -10.64 -11.17 -10.62
C LEU A 57 -11.07 -12.63 -10.46
N PRO A 58 -10.13 -13.59 -10.54
CA PRO A 58 -10.42 -15.00 -10.31
C PRO A 58 -11.23 -15.23 -9.03
N GLY A 59 -12.20 -16.14 -9.11
CA GLY A 59 -13.11 -16.39 -7.99
C GLY A 59 -14.17 -15.31 -7.75
N GLY A 60 -14.25 -14.28 -8.59
CA GLY A 60 -15.23 -13.21 -8.45
C GLY A 60 -14.96 -12.26 -7.28
N THR A 61 -13.74 -12.25 -6.75
CA THR A 61 -13.35 -11.54 -5.51
C THR A 61 -13.38 -10.03 -5.63
N ALA A 62 -13.16 -9.50 -6.83
CA ALA A 62 -13.29 -8.08 -7.12
C ALA A 62 -13.63 -7.81 -8.59
N VAL A 63 -14.13 -6.60 -8.88
CA VAL A 63 -14.52 -6.16 -10.22
C VAL A 63 -13.86 -4.83 -10.53
N LEU A 64 -13.06 -4.80 -11.59
CA LEU A 64 -12.42 -3.63 -12.16
C LEU A 64 -13.27 -3.12 -13.35
N SER A 65 -13.96 -2.00 -13.18
CA SER A 65 -14.60 -1.29 -14.29
C SER A 65 -13.63 -0.27 -14.88
N TYR A 66 -13.61 -0.14 -16.21
CA TYR A 66 -12.66 0.71 -16.90
C TYR A 66 -13.29 1.52 -18.04
N PRO A 67 -12.72 2.70 -18.36
CA PRO A 67 -13.21 3.52 -19.49
C PRO A 67 -13.14 2.77 -20.83
N PRO A 68 -14.08 3.00 -21.76
CA PRO A 68 -14.08 2.35 -23.08
C PRO A 68 -12.86 2.67 -23.95
N SER A 69 -12.11 3.73 -23.61
CA SER A 69 -10.84 4.07 -24.27
C SER A 69 -9.69 3.12 -23.96
N LEU A 70 -9.79 2.35 -22.86
CA LEU A 70 -8.82 1.32 -22.53
C LEU A 70 -9.20 -0.01 -23.19
N ARG A 71 -8.20 -0.88 -23.34
CA ARG A 71 -8.38 -2.26 -23.83
C ARG A 71 -7.85 -3.24 -22.79
N PRO A 72 -8.53 -4.38 -22.60
CA PRO A 72 -7.98 -5.44 -21.77
C PRO A 72 -6.66 -5.94 -22.37
N LEU A 73 -5.69 -6.17 -21.50
CA LEU A 73 -4.41 -6.78 -21.84
C LEU A 73 -4.31 -8.14 -21.19
N ALA A 74 -3.61 -9.05 -21.85
CA ALA A 74 -3.18 -10.29 -21.21
C ALA A 74 -2.23 -9.94 -20.08
N GLY A 75 -2.52 -10.47 -18.90
CA GLY A 75 -1.73 -10.28 -17.69
C GLY A 75 -1.35 -11.62 -17.08
N ASP A 76 -0.74 -11.58 -15.91
CA ASP A 76 -0.47 -12.76 -15.10
C ASP A 76 -1.78 -13.46 -14.71
N LYS A 77 -1.72 -14.76 -14.44
CA LYS A 77 -2.89 -15.61 -14.20
C LYS A 77 -3.88 -15.12 -13.14
N ALA A 78 -3.43 -14.30 -12.22
CA ALA A 78 -4.24 -13.76 -11.14
C ALA A 78 -4.61 -12.29 -11.32
N ALA A 79 -3.98 -11.56 -12.26
CA ALA A 79 -4.21 -10.15 -12.49
C ALA A 79 -5.23 -9.91 -13.62
N VAL A 80 -5.94 -8.79 -13.54
CA VAL A 80 -6.70 -8.23 -14.65
C VAL A 80 -6.19 -6.84 -14.97
N THR A 81 -5.98 -6.56 -16.24
CA THR A 81 -5.37 -5.32 -16.70
C THR A 81 -6.17 -4.71 -17.85
N ALA A 82 -6.37 -3.39 -17.80
CA ALA A 82 -6.87 -2.60 -18.92
C ALA A 82 -5.94 -1.40 -19.13
N ALA A 83 -5.57 -1.12 -20.38
CA ALA A 83 -4.67 -0.01 -20.66
C ALA A 83 -4.98 0.69 -21.99
N GLN A 84 -4.50 1.91 -22.11
CA GLN A 84 -4.36 2.65 -23.34
C GLN A 84 -2.88 2.75 -23.68
N LEU A 85 -2.53 2.32 -24.89
CA LEU A 85 -1.16 2.38 -25.39
C LEU A 85 -1.04 3.43 -26.50
N SER A 86 0.10 4.10 -26.60
CA SER A 86 0.46 4.90 -27.76
C SER A 86 0.76 3.99 -28.96
N ALA A 87 0.88 4.57 -30.16
CA ALA A 87 1.29 3.85 -31.37
C ALA A 87 2.65 3.12 -31.21
N GLY A 88 3.53 3.62 -30.33
CA GLY A 88 4.80 2.97 -29.99
C GLY A 88 4.71 1.97 -28.82
N GLY A 89 3.52 1.53 -28.43
CA GLY A 89 3.31 0.53 -27.38
C GLY A 89 3.55 1.00 -25.95
N ARG A 90 3.73 2.32 -25.72
CA ARG A 90 3.93 2.87 -24.38
C ARG A 90 2.61 3.12 -23.67
N TYR A 91 2.54 2.81 -22.39
CA TYR A 91 1.38 3.08 -21.55
C TYR A 91 1.09 4.58 -21.49
N GLN A 92 -0.16 4.94 -21.78
CA GLN A 92 -0.74 6.27 -21.59
C GLN A 92 -1.68 6.29 -20.40
N LEU A 93 -2.48 5.23 -20.25
CA LEU A 93 -3.30 4.95 -19.08
C LEU A 93 -3.17 3.48 -18.75
N TYR A 94 -3.14 3.16 -17.46
CA TYR A 94 -2.99 1.80 -16.97
C TYR A 94 -3.90 1.59 -15.76
N LEU A 95 -4.68 0.53 -15.79
CA LEU A 95 -5.46 0.02 -14.67
C LEU A 95 -5.12 -1.45 -14.49
N ASN A 96 -4.83 -1.84 -13.26
CA ASN A 96 -4.55 -3.22 -12.90
C ASN A 96 -5.22 -3.57 -11.58
N ALA A 97 -5.74 -4.78 -11.47
CA ALA A 97 -6.16 -5.32 -10.20
C ALA A 97 -5.61 -6.72 -10.01
N THR A 98 -5.20 -7.02 -8.78
CA THR A 98 -4.66 -8.33 -8.38
C THR A 98 -5.30 -8.76 -7.05
N PRO A 99 -5.53 -10.05 -6.80
CA PRO A 99 -5.78 -10.51 -5.45
C PRO A 99 -4.63 -10.12 -4.53
N ARG A 100 -4.89 -9.92 -3.25
CA ARG A 100 -3.84 -9.76 -2.25
C ARG A 100 -2.91 -10.99 -2.30
N GLN A 101 -1.60 -10.75 -2.33
CA GLN A 101 -0.57 -11.76 -2.42
C GLN A 101 0.36 -11.64 -1.20
N GLY A 102 0.36 -12.63 -0.34
CA GLY A 102 1.32 -12.66 0.77
C GLY A 102 1.01 -11.71 1.93
N THR A 103 1.95 -10.85 2.28
CA THR A 103 1.98 -10.10 3.55
C THR A 103 1.47 -8.66 3.45
N GLU A 104 0.85 -8.27 2.35
CA GLU A 104 0.28 -6.92 2.22
C GLU A 104 -0.73 -6.67 3.34
N ALA A 105 -0.61 -5.53 4.00
CA ALA A 105 -1.48 -5.12 5.08
C ALA A 105 -1.93 -3.67 4.92
N LEU A 106 -3.14 -3.34 5.39
CA LEU A 106 -3.66 -1.97 5.35
C LEU A 106 -2.77 -1.01 6.12
N HIS A 107 -2.27 -1.45 7.29
CA HIS A 107 -1.26 -0.69 8.01
C HIS A 107 0.09 -0.84 7.32
N GLY A 108 0.73 0.27 7.01
CA GLY A 108 2.04 0.27 6.33
C GLY A 108 1.98 0.07 4.82
N TRP A 109 0.79 0.08 4.21
CA TRP A 109 0.61 -0.14 2.76
C TRP A 109 1.49 0.76 1.91
N ALA A 110 1.57 2.07 2.20
CA ALA A 110 2.38 3.01 1.44
C ALA A 110 3.86 2.59 1.40
N ALA A 111 4.45 2.29 2.55
CA ALA A 111 5.83 1.84 2.64
C ALA A 111 6.05 0.51 1.90
N PHE A 112 5.11 -0.43 2.05
CA PHE A 112 5.14 -1.72 1.33
C PHE A 112 5.13 -1.50 -0.18
N ARG A 113 4.21 -0.65 -0.69
CA ARG A 113 4.10 -0.37 -2.13
C ARG A 113 5.37 0.22 -2.71
N LEU A 114 5.95 1.22 -2.06
CA LEU A 114 7.19 1.84 -2.51
C LEU A 114 8.36 0.85 -2.53
N HIS A 115 8.47 0.02 -1.49
CA HIS A 115 9.48 -1.04 -1.44
C HIS A 115 9.30 -2.03 -2.61
N HIS A 116 8.06 -2.46 -2.86
CA HIS A 116 7.73 -3.36 -3.96
C HIS A 116 8.08 -2.77 -5.33
N LEU A 117 7.73 -1.50 -5.59
CA LEU A 117 8.14 -0.80 -6.81
C LEU A 117 9.67 -0.81 -7.00
N LEU A 118 10.43 -0.48 -5.96
CA LEU A 118 11.89 -0.46 -6.00
C LEU A 118 12.49 -1.85 -6.18
N SER A 119 11.88 -2.89 -5.64
CA SER A 119 12.35 -4.27 -5.80
C SER A 119 12.16 -4.77 -7.23
N ASP A 120 11.01 -4.50 -7.82
CA ASP A 120 10.60 -5.15 -9.06
C ASP A 120 11.05 -4.39 -10.32
N HIS A 121 10.68 -3.13 -10.46
CA HIS A 121 10.85 -2.46 -11.76
C HIS A 121 11.19 -0.98 -11.71
N ALA A 122 11.15 -0.34 -10.54
CA ALA A 122 11.49 1.08 -10.43
C ALA A 122 12.97 1.30 -10.07
N ALA A 123 13.57 2.29 -10.71
CA ALA A 123 14.90 2.80 -10.35
C ALA A 123 14.82 3.86 -9.24
N ALA A 124 13.66 4.50 -9.09
CA ALA A 124 13.35 5.44 -8.03
C ALA A 124 11.83 5.45 -7.81
N ALA A 125 11.40 5.57 -6.55
CA ALA A 125 10.00 5.75 -6.18
C ALA A 125 9.93 6.64 -4.94
N HIS A 126 8.90 7.50 -4.85
CA HIS A 126 8.65 8.34 -3.69
C HIS A 126 7.16 8.60 -3.51
N GLU A 127 6.75 8.65 -2.26
CA GLU A 127 5.38 8.96 -1.86
C GLU A 127 5.06 10.42 -2.16
N VAL A 128 3.86 10.65 -2.71
CA VAL A 128 3.26 11.97 -2.89
C VAL A 128 2.21 12.21 -1.83
N ALA A 129 1.36 11.23 -1.57
CA ALA A 129 0.33 11.29 -0.54
C ALA A 129 -0.11 9.87 -0.16
N ALA A 130 -0.56 9.66 1.07
CA ALA A 130 -1.13 8.40 1.51
C ALA A 130 -2.35 8.61 2.40
N ALA A 131 -3.26 7.63 2.43
CA ALA A 131 -4.42 7.62 3.30
C ALA A 131 -4.77 6.19 3.72
N GLN A 132 -5.29 6.06 4.95
CA GLN A 132 -5.86 4.83 5.50
C GLN A 132 -7.36 5.01 5.75
N GLY A 133 -8.08 3.90 5.81
CA GLY A 133 -9.53 3.91 6.03
C GLY A 133 -10.33 4.49 4.87
N VAL A 134 -9.73 4.52 3.67
CA VAL A 134 -10.39 4.97 2.45
C VAL A 134 -11.58 4.07 2.15
N LYS A 135 -12.72 4.66 1.83
CA LYS A 135 -13.94 3.89 1.52
C LYS A 135 -13.93 3.43 0.07
N PHE A 136 -14.35 2.18 -0.13
CA PHE A 136 -14.55 1.55 -1.42
C PHE A 136 -15.94 0.95 -1.52
N ARG A 137 -16.33 0.55 -2.71
CA ARG A 137 -17.54 -0.25 -2.90
C ARG A 137 -17.29 -1.67 -2.38
N GLY A 138 -17.97 -2.03 -1.29
CA GLY A 138 -17.86 -3.33 -0.63
C GLY A 138 -16.76 -3.45 0.42
N GLY A 139 -15.99 -2.37 0.70
CA GLY A 139 -14.91 -2.47 1.68
C GLY A 139 -14.27 -1.15 2.08
N THR A 140 -13.10 -1.28 2.69
CA THR A 140 -12.22 -0.16 3.07
C THR A 140 -10.79 -0.51 2.71
N GLY A 141 -9.98 0.50 2.45
CA GLY A 141 -8.60 0.28 2.02
C GLY A 141 -7.61 1.30 2.56
N SER A 142 -6.37 1.08 2.20
CA SER A 142 -5.27 2.03 2.34
C SER A 142 -4.70 2.33 0.96
N CYS A 143 -4.49 3.59 0.67
CA CYS A 143 -4.02 4.05 -0.63
C CYS A 143 -2.74 4.87 -0.49
N VAL A 144 -1.92 4.82 -1.52
CA VAL A 144 -0.78 5.69 -1.74
C VAL A 144 -0.85 6.28 -3.15
N ILE A 145 -0.49 7.54 -3.28
CA ILE A 145 -0.13 8.16 -4.55
C ILE A 145 1.38 8.28 -4.54
N ASP A 146 2.02 7.78 -5.55
CA ASP A 146 3.47 7.83 -5.68
C ASP A 146 3.91 8.21 -7.09
N ASN A 147 5.16 8.67 -7.18
CA ASN A 147 5.86 8.87 -8.43
C ASN A 147 6.99 7.87 -8.52
N TYR A 148 7.16 7.24 -9.67
CA TYR A 148 8.29 6.35 -9.89
C TYR A 148 8.90 6.53 -11.28
N ARG A 149 10.16 6.09 -11.41
CA ARG A 149 10.89 6.02 -12.67
C ARG A 149 11.26 4.57 -12.95
N THR A 150 10.86 4.05 -14.10
CA THR A 150 11.17 2.68 -14.49
C THR A 150 12.67 2.46 -14.69
N ARG A 151 13.17 1.25 -14.41
CA ARG A 151 14.57 0.86 -14.69
C ARG A 151 14.84 0.79 -16.18
N ILE A 152 13.88 0.24 -16.93
CA ILE A 152 13.97 0.11 -18.39
C ILE A 152 13.25 1.31 -19.00
N GLY A 153 13.92 2.01 -19.93
CA GLY A 153 13.39 3.15 -20.65
C GLY A 153 13.31 4.44 -19.85
N ALA A 154 13.62 4.43 -18.56
CA ALA A 154 13.62 5.60 -17.66
C ALA A 154 12.32 6.43 -17.73
N HIS A 155 11.17 5.77 -17.92
CA HIS A 155 9.88 6.44 -17.99
C HIS A 155 9.40 6.87 -16.62
N HIS A 156 8.80 8.06 -16.54
CA HIS A 156 8.26 8.61 -15.32
C HIS A 156 6.74 8.42 -15.28
N PHE A 157 6.26 7.80 -14.21
CA PHE A 157 4.84 7.58 -13.96
C PHE A 157 4.45 8.17 -12.61
N GLN A 158 3.17 8.51 -12.51
CA GLN A 158 2.48 8.70 -11.25
C GLN A 158 1.33 7.71 -11.18
N GLU A 159 1.11 7.16 -10.00
CA GLU A 159 0.03 6.20 -9.78
C GLU A 159 -0.71 6.47 -8.47
N ILE A 160 -1.91 5.92 -8.39
CA ILE A 160 -2.60 5.61 -7.15
C ILE A 160 -2.65 4.10 -7.03
N ALA A 161 -2.18 3.57 -5.91
CA ALA A 161 -2.22 2.15 -5.58
C ALA A 161 -2.94 1.95 -4.26
N CYS A 162 -3.98 1.11 -4.23
CA CYS A 162 -4.78 0.86 -3.04
C CYS A 162 -4.83 -0.64 -2.75
N LEU A 163 -4.62 -1.00 -1.49
CA LEU A 163 -4.99 -2.30 -0.95
C LEU A 163 -6.39 -2.19 -0.35
N ASP A 164 -7.33 -2.96 -0.89
CA ASP A 164 -8.72 -2.98 -0.47
C ASP A 164 -9.07 -4.26 0.26
N GLN A 165 -9.75 -4.12 1.40
CA GLN A 165 -10.29 -5.21 2.19
C GLN A 165 -11.82 -5.18 2.11
N GLY A 166 -12.40 -6.19 1.47
CA GLY A 166 -13.83 -6.48 1.48
C GLY A 166 -14.22 -7.42 2.61
N HIS A 167 -15.45 -7.94 2.56
CA HIS A 167 -15.95 -8.88 3.56
C HIS A 167 -15.26 -10.25 3.49
N THR A 168 -14.99 -10.75 2.31
CA THR A 168 -14.48 -12.11 2.08
C THR A 168 -13.14 -12.14 1.36
N SER A 169 -12.69 -11.02 0.83
CA SER A 169 -11.47 -10.95 0.03
C SER A 169 -10.71 -9.66 0.25
N ALA A 170 -9.46 -9.66 -0.17
CA ALA A 170 -8.64 -8.47 -0.31
C ALA A 170 -7.95 -8.45 -1.65
N SER A 171 -7.78 -7.26 -2.20
CA SER A 171 -7.18 -7.07 -3.52
C SER A 171 -6.47 -5.73 -3.62
N VAL A 172 -5.57 -5.62 -4.58
CA VAL A 172 -4.87 -4.38 -4.89
C VAL A 172 -5.42 -3.84 -6.21
N ILE A 173 -5.73 -2.55 -6.24
CA ILE A 173 -5.98 -1.81 -7.48
C ILE A 173 -4.88 -0.77 -7.69
N VAL A 174 -4.37 -0.69 -8.90
CA VAL A 174 -3.39 0.30 -9.36
C VAL A 174 -3.95 1.05 -10.55
N ALA A 175 -3.84 2.37 -10.53
CA ALA A 175 -4.20 3.24 -11.65
C ALA A 175 -3.05 4.22 -11.91
N ALA A 176 -2.47 4.20 -13.11
CA ALA A 176 -1.26 4.93 -13.44
C ALA A 176 -1.33 5.66 -14.78
N ALA A 177 -0.58 6.75 -14.88
CA ALA A 177 -0.33 7.48 -16.13
C ALA A 177 1.08 8.08 -16.11
N PRO A 178 1.67 8.43 -17.28
CA PRO A 178 2.89 9.22 -17.33
C PRO A 178 2.75 10.50 -16.51
N THR A 179 3.78 10.86 -15.74
CA THR A 179 3.76 12.05 -14.87
C THR A 179 3.38 13.32 -15.65
N ALA A 180 3.83 13.44 -16.90
CA ALA A 180 3.52 14.59 -17.74
C ALA A 180 2.03 14.75 -18.07
N THR A 181 1.25 13.67 -18.06
CA THR A 181 -0.19 13.66 -18.39
C THR A 181 -1.06 13.32 -17.18
N TRP A 182 -0.47 13.11 -16.01
CA TRP A 182 -1.18 12.72 -14.80
C TRP A 182 -2.32 13.66 -14.43
N ALA A 183 -2.10 14.98 -14.50
CA ALA A 183 -3.11 15.95 -14.13
C ALA A 183 -4.40 15.82 -14.97
N GLN A 184 -4.27 15.50 -16.26
CA GLN A 184 -5.40 15.26 -17.15
C GLN A 184 -6.03 13.87 -16.94
N ALA A 185 -5.20 12.85 -16.68
CA ALA A 185 -5.63 11.46 -16.51
C ALA A 185 -6.31 11.22 -15.16
N ARG A 186 -5.86 11.93 -14.11
CA ARG A 186 -6.25 11.72 -12.72
C ARG A 186 -7.76 11.65 -12.49
N PRO A 187 -8.61 12.55 -13.00
CA PRO A 187 -10.05 12.46 -12.74
C PRO A 187 -10.65 11.12 -13.23
N LEU A 188 -10.24 10.65 -14.41
CA LEU A 188 -10.70 9.40 -14.99
C LEU A 188 -10.19 8.19 -14.22
N LEU A 189 -8.93 8.20 -13.81
CA LEU A 189 -8.30 7.14 -13.03
C LEU A 189 -8.92 7.05 -11.63
N PHE A 190 -9.16 8.18 -10.95
CA PHE A 190 -9.85 8.22 -9.66
C PHE A 190 -11.29 7.73 -9.75
N GLN A 191 -11.98 8.02 -10.85
CA GLN A 191 -13.33 7.49 -11.11
C GLN A 191 -13.29 5.96 -11.24
N ALA A 192 -12.29 5.40 -11.93
CA ALA A 192 -12.11 3.95 -12.05
C ALA A 192 -11.80 3.31 -10.69
N VAL A 193 -10.91 3.92 -9.89
CA VAL A 193 -10.60 3.45 -8.54
C VAL A 193 -11.82 3.56 -7.62
N GLY A 194 -12.60 4.66 -7.69
CA GLY A 194 -13.85 4.82 -6.93
C GLY A 194 -14.95 3.84 -7.35
N ALA A 195 -14.92 3.36 -8.61
CA ALA A 195 -15.87 2.37 -9.11
C ALA A 195 -15.46 0.92 -8.81
N TYR A 196 -14.23 0.70 -8.35
CA TYR A 196 -13.74 -0.63 -7.99
C TYR A 196 -14.60 -1.27 -6.90
N LEU A 197 -14.95 -2.54 -7.09
CA LEU A 197 -15.78 -3.31 -6.17
C LEU A 197 -14.97 -4.48 -5.63
N VAL A 198 -14.70 -4.50 -4.34
CA VAL A 198 -14.16 -5.66 -3.60
C VAL A 198 -15.28 -6.37 -2.88
N ARG A 199 -15.19 -7.70 -2.73
CA ARG A 199 -16.25 -8.54 -2.12
C ARG A 199 -15.84 -9.16 -0.80
#